data_ed2454e5e46657ba69b724e273028cff
#
_entry.id   ed2454e5e46657ba69b724e273028cff
#
_cell.length_a   1.000
_cell.length_b   1.000
_cell.length_c   1.000
_cell.angle_alpha   90.00
_cell.angle_beta   90.00
_cell.angle_gamma   90.00
#
_symmetry.space_group_name_H-M   'P 1'
#
loop_
_entity.id
_entity.type
_entity.pdbx_description
1 polymer ?
#
loop_
_entity_poly.entity_id
_entity_poly.type
_entity_poly.pdbx_seq_one_letter_code
_entity_poly.pdbx_strand_id
1 'polypeptide(L)'
;MTKTKNILILSTSPRKDGNSEMLAREFARGAEEAGHNVELISLRGKAIGFCKGCLACQKTQRCVIHDDADAIVRKMKDADVIAFATPIYFYEMCGQMKTLLDRSNPLSRR
;
A
#
# COMPACT_ATOMS: atom_id res chain seq x y z
N MET A 1 -1.25 -26.72 -11.68
CA MET A 1 -0.09 -25.85 -11.53
C MET A 1 -0.52 -24.48 -11.01
N THR A 2 0.12 -24.02 -9.95
CA THR A 2 -0.22 -22.74 -9.36
C THR A 2 0.38 -21.59 -10.19
N LYS A 3 -0.46 -20.66 -10.60
CA LYS A 3 0.00 -19.49 -11.34
C LYS A 3 0.72 -18.51 -10.42
N THR A 4 1.87 -18.02 -10.86
CA THR A 4 2.61 -17.00 -10.13
C THR A 4 1.82 -15.69 -10.07
N LYS A 5 1.70 -15.13 -8.87
CA LYS A 5 1.01 -13.86 -8.63
C LYS A 5 2.01 -12.77 -8.27
N ASN A 6 1.64 -11.53 -8.58
CA ASN A 6 2.36 -10.36 -8.13
C ASN A 6 1.71 -9.86 -6.84
N ILE A 7 2.45 -9.96 -5.75
CA ILE A 7 1.93 -9.63 -4.42
C ILE A 7 2.62 -8.38 -3.92
N LEU A 8 1.82 -7.38 -3.60
CA LEU A 8 2.32 -6.13 -3.02
C LEU A 8 1.92 -6.09 -1.55
N ILE A 9 2.91 -5.91 -0.68
CA ILE A 9 2.68 -5.81 0.76
C ILE A 9 3.04 -4.40 1.19
N LEU A 10 2.10 -3.73 1.83
CA LEU A 10 2.27 -2.36 2.30
C LEU A 10 2.33 -2.37 3.82
N SER A 11 3.53 -2.09 4.35
CA SER A 11 3.75 -1.99 5.78
C SER A 11 3.59 -0.52 6.18
N THR A 12 2.58 -0.23 6.96
CA THR A 12 2.16 1.15 7.21
C THR A 12 2.57 1.68 8.58
N SER A 13 3.22 0.85 9.42
CA SER A 13 3.65 1.26 10.74
C SER A 13 4.75 2.32 10.67
N PRO A 14 4.67 3.37 11.51
CA PRO A 14 5.77 4.31 11.65
C PRO A 14 6.94 3.75 12.46
N ARG A 15 6.73 2.62 13.16
CA ARG A 15 7.78 2.00 13.97
C ARG A 15 8.54 0.97 13.17
N LYS A 16 9.89 1.04 13.26
CA LYS A 16 10.74 0.00 12.69
C LYS A 16 10.65 -1.26 13.57
N ASP A 17 10.56 -2.42 12.92
CA ASP A 17 10.54 -3.72 13.59
C ASP A 17 9.40 -3.91 14.60
N GLY A 18 8.28 -3.22 14.40
CA GLY A 18 7.07 -3.46 15.17
C GLY A 18 6.36 -4.75 14.76
N ASN A 19 5.33 -5.12 15.50
CA ASN A 19 4.64 -6.38 15.27
C ASN A 19 4.02 -6.48 13.87
N SER A 20 3.38 -5.41 13.39
CA SER A 20 2.77 -5.46 12.07
C SER A 20 3.81 -5.58 10.96
N GLU A 21 4.97 -4.93 11.10
CA GLU A 21 6.03 -5.05 10.12
C GLU A 21 6.64 -6.46 10.12
N MET A 22 6.80 -7.06 11.30
CA MET A 22 7.30 -8.43 11.41
C MET A 22 6.35 -9.42 10.75
N LEU A 23 5.03 -9.23 10.94
CA LEU A 23 4.03 -10.06 10.28
C LEU A 23 4.07 -9.88 8.76
N ALA A 24 4.28 -8.65 8.30
CA ALA A 24 4.41 -8.38 6.87
C ALA A 24 5.59 -9.11 6.27
N ARG A 25 6.73 -9.11 6.95
CA ARG A 25 7.92 -9.81 6.49
C ARG A 25 7.71 -11.32 6.42
N GLU A 26 7.03 -11.90 7.43
CA GLU A 26 6.72 -13.33 7.43
C GLU A 26 5.75 -13.70 6.33
N PHE A 27 4.76 -12.86 6.06
CA PHE A 27 3.87 -13.06 4.94
C PHE A 27 4.66 -13.04 3.63
N ALA A 28 5.57 -12.07 3.48
CA ALA A 28 6.41 -11.96 2.29
C ALA A 28 7.24 -13.22 2.09
N ARG A 29 7.86 -13.73 3.17
CA ARG A 29 8.69 -14.91 3.10
C ARG A 29 7.88 -16.13 2.65
N GLY A 30 6.71 -16.33 3.22
CA GLY A 30 5.85 -17.45 2.83
C GLY A 30 5.39 -17.38 1.38
N ALA A 31 5.03 -16.18 0.92
CA ALA A 31 4.60 -15.99 -0.45
C ALA A 31 5.75 -16.24 -1.45
N GLU A 32 6.96 -15.79 -1.11
CA GLU A 32 8.13 -16.06 -1.95
C GLU A 32 8.45 -17.57 -2.00
N GLU A 33 8.37 -18.26 -0.86
CA GLU A 33 8.57 -19.71 -0.81
C GLU A 33 7.54 -20.45 -1.66
N ALA A 34 6.33 -19.89 -1.78
CA ALA A 34 5.29 -20.48 -2.63
C ALA A 34 5.48 -20.16 -4.12
N GLY A 35 6.51 -19.41 -4.48
CA GLY A 35 6.85 -19.12 -5.87
C GLY A 35 6.23 -17.86 -6.44
N HIS A 36 5.72 -16.97 -5.60
CA HIS A 36 5.14 -15.72 -6.06
C HIS A 36 6.15 -14.58 -6.09
N ASN A 37 5.89 -13.58 -6.91
CA ASN A 37 6.66 -12.35 -6.94
C ASN A 37 6.15 -11.42 -5.83
N VAL A 38 7.03 -11.01 -4.93
CA VAL A 38 6.64 -10.23 -3.77
C VAL A 38 7.43 -8.93 -3.71
N GLU A 39 6.74 -7.83 -3.48
CA GLU A 39 7.35 -6.55 -3.16
C GLU A 39 6.77 -6.06 -1.85
N LEU A 40 7.63 -5.73 -0.88
CA LEU A 40 7.22 -5.15 0.38
C LEU A 40 7.68 -3.70 0.43
N ILE A 41 6.73 -2.78 0.63
CA ILE A 41 7.03 -1.35 0.75
C ILE A 41 6.64 -0.90 2.14
N SER A 42 7.59 -0.30 2.85
CA SER A 42 7.31 0.38 4.11
C SER A 42 6.99 1.85 3.82
N LEU A 43 5.95 2.36 4.46
CA LEU A 43 5.63 3.80 4.34
C LEU A 43 6.55 4.67 5.16
N ARG A 44 7.35 4.06 6.03
CA ARG A 44 8.31 4.80 6.84
C ARG A 44 9.31 5.51 5.94
N GLY A 45 9.45 6.81 6.12
CA GLY A 45 10.34 7.62 5.28
C GLY A 45 9.76 8.02 3.93
N LYS A 46 8.52 7.63 3.63
CA LYS A 46 7.87 8.05 2.39
C LYS A 46 7.15 9.38 2.60
N ALA A 47 7.19 10.21 1.57
CA ALA A 47 6.49 11.49 1.58
C ALA A 47 5.10 11.29 0.96
N ILE A 48 4.07 11.28 1.78
CA ILE A 48 2.69 11.08 1.33
C ILE A 48 1.82 12.15 1.97
N GLY A 49 1.37 13.10 1.14
CA GLY A 49 0.49 14.16 1.60
C GLY A 49 -0.96 13.70 1.64
N PHE A 50 -1.79 14.51 2.28
CA PHE A 50 -3.22 14.22 2.39
C PHE A 50 -3.95 14.48 1.08
N CYS A 51 -4.97 13.67 0.80
CA CYS A 51 -5.86 13.90 -0.34
C CYS A 51 -6.62 15.21 -0.12
N LYS A 52 -6.71 16.03 -1.17
CA LYS A 52 -7.41 17.33 -1.11
C LYS A 52 -8.85 17.23 -1.56
N GLY A 53 -9.30 16.08 -2.04
CA GLY A 53 -10.67 15.91 -2.49
C GLY A 53 -11.02 16.63 -3.77
N CYS A 54 -10.03 16.96 -4.60
CA CYS A 54 -10.25 17.76 -5.82
C CYS A 54 -10.92 16.99 -6.96
N LEU A 55 -10.93 15.66 -6.90
CA LEU A 55 -11.56 14.76 -7.87
C LEU A 55 -10.94 14.81 -9.29
N ALA A 56 -9.82 15.48 -9.48
CA ALA A 56 -9.14 15.51 -10.78
C ALA A 56 -8.77 14.11 -11.26
N CYS A 57 -8.44 13.21 -10.32
CA CYS A 57 -8.06 11.83 -10.64
C CYS A 57 -9.19 11.01 -11.25
N GLN A 58 -10.45 11.44 -11.12
CA GLN A 58 -11.58 10.76 -11.73
C GLN A 58 -11.59 10.93 -13.25
N LYS A 59 -10.92 11.97 -13.75
CA LYS A 59 -10.77 12.20 -15.19
C LYS A 59 -9.50 11.58 -15.74
N THR A 60 -8.39 11.72 -15.02
CA THR A 60 -7.07 11.34 -15.52
C THR A 60 -6.61 9.98 -15.00
N GLN A 61 -7.27 9.45 -13.98
CA GLN A 61 -6.86 8.25 -13.25
C GLN A 61 -5.50 8.41 -12.55
N ARG A 62 -5.10 9.65 -12.29
CA ARG A 62 -3.86 9.97 -11.58
C ARG A 62 -4.08 11.17 -10.67
N CYS A 63 -3.39 11.16 -9.54
CA CYS A 63 -3.43 12.27 -8.60
C CYS A 63 -2.61 13.46 -9.11
N VAL A 64 -3.08 14.67 -8.83
CA VAL A 64 -2.34 15.88 -9.18
C VAL A 64 -1.17 16.14 -8.23
N ILE A 65 -1.16 15.49 -7.06
CA ILE A 65 -0.08 15.63 -6.10
C ILE A 65 1.03 14.64 -6.47
N HIS A 66 2.23 15.17 -6.69
CA HIS A 66 3.38 14.36 -7.10
C HIS A 66 4.27 14.06 -5.89
N ASP A 67 4.00 12.97 -5.19
CA ASP A 67 4.80 12.51 -4.07
C ASP A 67 4.92 10.97 -4.14
N ASP A 68 5.41 10.33 -3.07
CA ASP A 68 5.63 8.88 -3.08
C ASP A 68 4.36 8.07 -3.27
N ALA A 69 3.20 8.62 -2.97
CA ALA A 69 1.93 7.91 -3.14
C ALA A 69 1.65 7.56 -4.60
N ASP A 70 2.05 8.41 -5.54
CA ASP A 70 1.78 8.16 -6.96
C ASP A 70 2.39 6.82 -7.42
N ALA A 71 3.66 6.59 -7.10
CA ALA A 71 4.33 5.34 -7.48
C ALA A 71 3.72 4.12 -6.76
N ILE A 72 3.37 4.28 -5.48
CA ILE A 72 2.76 3.19 -4.71
C ILE A 72 1.39 2.83 -5.28
N VAL A 73 0.58 3.82 -5.61
CA VAL A 73 -0.76 3.58 -6.17
C VAL A 73 -0.68 2.87 -7.51
N ARG A 74 0.30 3.20 -8.34
CA ARG A 74 0.50 2.48 -9.60
C ARG A 74 0.85 1.01 -9.36
N LYS A 75 1.67 0.73 -8.37
CA LYS A 75 1.99 -0.65 -8.00
C LYS A 75 0.77 -1.39 -7.48
N MET A 76 -0.10 -0.70 -6.74
CA MET A 76 -1.36 -1.28 -6.30
C MET A 76 -2.24 -1.67 -7.48
N LYS A 77 -2.28 -0.83 -8.51
CA LYS A 77 -3.06 -1.12 -9.71
C LYS A 77 -2.58 -2.39 -10.41
N ASP A 78 -1.27 -2.60 -10.45
CA ASP A 78 -0.68 -3.73 -11.19
C ASP A 78 -0.58 -5.01 -10.36
N ALA A 79 -0.84 -4.94 -9.06
CA ALA A 79 -0.74 -6.11 -8.19
C ALA A 79 -1.94 -7.05 -8.36
N ASP A 80 -1.68 -8.35 -8.28
CA ASP A 80 -2.74 -9.35 -8.21
C ASP A 80 -3.31 -9.45 -6.80
N VAL A 81 -2.45 -9.25 -5.80
CA VAL A 81 -2.83 -9.30 -4.38
C VAL A 81 -2.19 -8.13 -3.66
N ILE A 82 -2.96 -7.46 -2.82
CA ILE A 82 -2.44 -6.39 -1.97
C ILE A 82 -2.69 -6.78 -0.53
N ALA A 83 -1.62 -6.80 0.27
CA ALA A 83 -1.72 -7.06 1.70
C ALA A 83 -1.33 -5.79 2.46
N PHE A 84 -2.17 -5.40 3.40
CA PHE A 84 -1.91 -4.23 4.24
C PHE A 84 -1.55 -4.70 5.65
N ALA A 85 -0.40 -4.25 6.14
CA ALA A 85 0.01 -4.51 7.50
C ALA A 85 -0.03 -3.18 8.25
N THR A 86 -0.89 -3.08 9.25
CA THR A 86 -1.12 -1.85 9.98
C THR A 86 -1.17 -2.10 11.48
N PRO A 87 -0.54 -1.25 12.30
CA PRO A 87 -0.82 -1.27 13.72
C PRO A 87 -2.23 -0.74 13.95
N ILE A 88 -2.82 -1.10 15.09
CA ILE A 88 -4.15 -0.62 15.45
C ILE A 88 -3.99 0.56 16.40
N TYR A 89 -4.46 1.73 15.96
CA TYR A 89 -4.46 2.95 16.75
C TYR A 89 -5.90 3.37 16.97
N PHE A 90 -6.28 3.48 18.21
CA PHE A 90 -7.63 3.87 18.60
C PHE A 90 -8.70 3.06 17.85
N TYR A 91 -8.61 1.72 17.94
CA TYR A 91 -9.55 0.74 17.36
C TYR A 91 -9.60 0.73 15.82
N GLU A 92 -8.71 1.44 15.13
CA GLU A 92 -8.71 1.54 13.68
C GLU A 92 -7.31 1.37 13.11
N MET A 93 -7.21 1.37 11.79
CA MET A 93 -5.93 1.41 11.13
C MET A 93 -5.17 2.69 11.49
N CYS A 94 -3.85 2.66 11.39
CA CYS A 94 -3.07 3.86 11.67
C CYS A 94 -3.33 4.96 10.63
N GLY A 95 -3.01 6.21 10.99
CA GLY A 95 -3.25 7.35 10.11
C GLY A 95 -2.46 7.27 8.80
N GLN A 96 -1.25 6.72 8.86
CA GLN A 96 -0.43 6.55 7.65
C GLN A 96 -1.13 5.66 6.63
N MET A 97 -1.76 4.57 7.08
CA MET A 97 -2.50 3.70 6.17
C MET A 97 -3.71 4.40 5.58
N LYS A 98 -4.48 5.10 6.42
CA LYS A 98 -5.66 5.83 5.94
C LYS A 98 -5.28 6.91 4.94
N THR A 99 -4.18 7.61 5.17
CA THR A 99 -3.68 8.62 4.24
C THR A 99 -3.38 8.00 2.88
N LEU A 100 -2.72 6.85 2.86
CA LEU A 100 -2.45 6.16 1.60
C LEU A 100 -3.74 5.72 0.92
N LEU A 101 -4.69 5.17 1.68
CA LEU A 101 -5.97 4.74 1.11
C LEU A 101 -6.73 5.91 0.49
N ASP A 102 -6.72 7.07 1.14
CA ASP A 102 -7.34 8.27 0.57
C ASP A 102 -6.69 8.65 -0.76
N ARG A 103 -5.38 8.48 -0.87
CA ARG A 103 -4.62 8.78 -2.08
C ARG A 103 -4.75 7.71 -3.15
N SER A 104 -5.43 6.60 -2.84
CA SER A 104 -5.71 5.54 -3.80
C SER A 104 -6.98 5.83 -4.62
N ASN A 105 -7.59 6.98 -4.44
CA ASN A 105 -8.79 7.39 -5.17
C ASN A 105 -8.65 7.28 -6.71
N PRO A 106 -7.46 7.51 -7.32
CA PRO A 106 -7.30 7.30 -8.77
C PRO A 106 -7.66 5.89 -9.25
N LEU A 107 -7.66 4.90 -8.38
CA LEU A 107 -8.03 3.53 -8.72
C LEU A 107 -9.54 3.31 -8.71
N SER A 108 -10.28 4.24 -8.13
CA SER A 108 -11.74 4.15 -8.04
C SER A 108 -12.37 4.61 -9.35
N ARG A 109 -13.35 3.85 -9.82
CA ARG A 109 -14.13 4.22 -11.00
C ARG A 109 -15.51 4.70 -10.59
N ARG A 110 -15.92 5.80 -11.15
CA ARG A 110 -17.26 6.37 -10.91
C ARG A 110 -18.04 6.50 -12.19
#